data_1dcfafbe0b2233daac0f8d09c7514636
#
_entry.id   1dcfafbe0b2233daac0f8d09c7514636
#
_cell.length_a   1.000
_cell.length_b   1.000
_cell.length_c   1.000
_cell.angle_alpha   90.00
_cell.angle_beta   90.00
_cell.angle_gamma   90.00
#
_symmetry.space_group_name_H-M   'P 1'
#
loop_
_entity.id
_entity.type
_entity.pdbx_description
1 polymer ?
#
loop_
_entity_poly.entity_id
_entity_poly.type
_entity_poly.pdbx_seq_one_letter_code
_entity_poly.pdbx_strand_id
1 'polypeptide(L)' 'LADSFKIIDSKKYLWDGEDYEAEPAARDRMSTYGNDGFETKLVEEDGKYLVYTRRVVTEIVIEGEPV' A
#
# COMPACT_ATOMS: atom_id res chain seq x y z
N LEU A 1 -14.41 0.70 -11.81
CA LEU A 1 -13.07 0.18 -11.85
C LEU A 1 -12.16 0.95 -10.93
N ALA A 2 -11.21 0.28 -10.35
CA ALA A 2 -10.28 0.91 -9.43
C ALA A 2 -9.23 1.69 -10.20
N ASP A 3 -8.81 2.78 -9.63
CA ASP A 3 -7.71 3.54 -10.20
C ASP A 3 -6.43 2.79 -9.93
N SER A 4 -5.49 2.83 -10.84
CA SER A 4 -4.23 2.13 -10.63
C SER A 4 -3.41 2.79 -9.53
N PHE A 5 -3.71 4.03 -9.17
CA PHE A 5 -3.04 4.69 -8.05
C PHE A 5 -3.98 5.72 -7.44
N LYS A 6 -3.66 6.14 -6.23
CA LYS A 6 -4.38 7.23 -5.58
C LYS A 6 -3.37 8.06 -4.81
N ILE A 7 -3.66 9.34 -4.68
CA ILE A 7 -2.85 10.21 -3.84
C ILE A 7 -3.57 10.32 -2.50
N ILE A 8 -2.94 9.85 -1.46
CA ILE A 8 -3.52 9.84 -0.13
C ILE A 8 -2.51 10.51 0.80
N ASP A 9 -2.94 11.53 1.51
CA ASP A 9 -2.05 12.27 2.41
C ASP A 9 -0.80 12.76 1.68
N SER A 10 -1.00 13.24 0.47
CA SER A 10 0.08 13.77 -0.37
C SER A 10 1.11 12.71 -0.78
N LYS A 11 0.74 11.44 -0.68
CA LYS A 11 1.62 10.35 -1.06
C LYS A 11 0.94 9.48 -2.10
N LYS A 12 1.68 8.99 -3.05
CA LYS A 12 1.13 8.17 -4.11
C LYS A 12 1.13 6.71 -3.69
N TYR A 13 -0.05 6.13 -3.66
CA TYR A 13 -0.22 4.72 -3.35
C TYR A 13 -0.62 3.99 -4.62
N LEU A 14 -0.12 2.81 -4.82
CA LEU A 14 -0.44 2.01 -5.99
C LEU A 14 -1.34 0.86 -5.60
N TRP A 15 -2.32 0.59 -6.46
CA TRP A 15 -3.23 -0.53 -6.27
C TRP A 15 -2.48 -1.83 -6.56
N ASP A 16 -2.72 -2.84 -5.74
CA ASP A 16 -2.02 -4.12 -5.92
C ASP A 16 -2.61 -4.96 -7.04
N GLY A 17 -3.68 -4.47 -7.68
CA GLY A 17 -4.26 -5.18 -8.81
C GLY A 17 -5.32 -6.20 -8.42
N GLU A 18 -5.62 -6.35 -7.14
CA GLU A 18 -6.58 -7.32 -6.67
C GLU A 18 -7.77 -6.63 -6.04
N ASP A 19 -8.95 -7.19 -6.17
CA ASP A 19 -10.08 -6.72 -5.40
C ASP A 19 -10.48 -7.85 -4.44
N TYR A 20 -10.91 -7.48 -3.26
CA TYR A 20 -11.26 -8.43 -2.22
C TYR A 20 -12.72 -8.25 -1.89
N GLU A 21 -13.43 -9.34 -1.69
CA GLU A 21 -14.85 -9.28 -1.45
C GLU A 21 -15.19 -9.09 0.00
N ALA A 22 -14.24 -9.29 0.88
CA ALA A 22 -14.46 -9.13 2.30
C ALA A 22 -13.33 -8.35 2.92
N GLU A 23 -13.67 -7.50 3.86
CA GLU A 23 -12.68 -6.68 4.54
C GLU A 23 -11.58 -7.52 5.20
N PRO A 24 -11.88 -8.62 5.88
CA PRO A 24 -10.82 -9.40 6.50
C PRO A 24 -9.78 -9.89 5.52
N ALA A 25 -10.20 -10.25 4.31
CA ALA A 25 -9.25 -10.72 3.30
C ALA A 25 -8.33 -9.58 2.88
N ALA A 26 -8.88 -8.38 2.70
CA ALA A 26 -8.07 -7.23 2.33
C ALA A 26 -7.12 -6.86 3.45
N ARG A 27 -7.58 -6.89 4.68
CA ARG A 27 -6.72 -6.54 5.81
C ARG A 27 -5.60 -7.55 6.01
N ASP A 28 -5.88 -8.81 5.71
CA ASP A 28 -4.85 -9.82 5.78
C ASP A 28 -3.74 -9.52 4.78
N ARG A 29 -4.12 -9.11 3.60
CA ARG A 29 -3.12 -8.76 2.59
C ARG A 29 -2.36 -7.50 3.00
N MET A 30 -3.05 -6.54 3.61
CA MET A 30 -2.39 -5.34 4.11
C MET A 30 -1.32 -5.68 5.12
N SER A 31 -1.61 -6.64 5.99
CA SER A 31 -0.66 -7.08 6.99
C SER A 31 0.58 -7.68 6.33
N THR A 32 0.38 -8.47 5.28
CA THR A 32 1.49 -9.06 4.55
C THR A 32 2.36 -7.97 3.92
N TYR A 33 1.73 -6.99 3.29
CA TYR A 33 2.49 -5.90 2.69
C TYR A 33 3.21 -5.09 3.76
N GLY A 34 2.56 -4.87 4.90
CA GLY A 34 3.18 -4.13 5.99
C GLY A 34 4.44 -4.83 6.49
N ASN A 35 4.40 -6.15 6.53
CA ASN A 35 5.57 -6.92 6.95
C ASN A 35 6.72 -6.78 5.94
N ASP A 36 6.40 -6.46 4.71
CA ASP A 36 7.40 -6.28 3.68
C ASP A 36 7.87 -4.82 3.58
N GLY A 37 7.44 -3.97 4.48
CA GLY A 37 7.91 -2.59 4.49
C GLY A 37 7.08 -1.62 3.69
N PHE A 38 5.84 -1.99 3.34
CA PHE A 38 4.95 -1.10 2.62
C PHE A 38 3.98 -0.43 3.56
N GLU A 39 3.61 0.80 3.24
CA GLU A 39 2.46 1.42 3.87
C GLU A 39 1.24 1.04 3.06
N THR A 40 0.12 0.81 3.71
CA THR A 40 -1.07 0.35 3.02
C THR A 40 -2.26 1.19 3.39
N LYS A 41 -3.22 1.25 2.47
CA LYS A 41 -4.51 1.91 2.72
C LYS A 41 -5.60 1.01 2.18
N LEU A 42 -6.69 0.95 2.90
CA LEU A 42 -7.85 0.18 2.49
C LEU A 42 -8.88 1.12 1.90
N VAL A 43 -9.35 0.81 0.72
CA VAL A 43 -10.36 1.61 0.03
C VAL A 43 -11.51 0.69 -0.34
N GLU A 44 -12.73 1.12 -0.11
CA GLU A 44 -13.89 0.34 -0.52
C GLU A 44 -14.53 1.02 -1.72
N GLU A 45 -14.73 0.28 -2.81
CA GLU A 45 -15.37 0.78 -4.01
C GLU A 45 -16.28 -0.28 -4.58
N ASP A 46 -17.51 0.07 -4.90
CA ASP A 46 -18.45 -0.83 -5.58
C ASP A 46 -18.60 -2.17 -4.86
N GLY A 47 -18.62 -2.15 -3.55
CA GLY A 47 -18.81 -3.35 -2.77
C GLY A 47 -17.58 -4.23 -2.67
N LYS A 48 -16.44 -3.75 -3.15
CA LYS A 48 -15.20 -4.49 -3.07
C LYS A 48 -14.20 -3.69 -2.26
N TYR A 49 -13.23 -4.40 -1.72
CA TYR A 49 -12.18 -3.76 -0.95
C TYR A 49 -10.89 -3.80 -1.75
N LEU A 50 -10.19 -2.70 -1.79
CA LEU A 50 -8.97 -2.56 -2.57
C LEU A 50 -7.84 -2.19 -1.64
N VAL A 51 -6.68 -2.73 -1.90
CA VAL A 51 -5.50 -2.45 -1.10
C VAL A 51 -4.54 -1.61 -1.93
N TYR A 52 -4.22 -0.44 -1.42
CA TYR A 52 -3.27 0.44 -2.07
C TYR A 52 -2.01 0.45 -1.22
N THR A 53 -0.88 0.39 -1.85
CA THR A 53 0.39 0.27 -1.17
C THR A 53 1.38 1.30 -1.64
N ARG A 54 2.33 1.62 -0.78
CA ARG A 54 3.37 2.55 -1.10
C ARG A 54 4.63 2.03 -0.45
N ARG A 55 5.70 1.91 -1.23
CA ARG A 55 6.94 1.45 -0.67
C ARG A 55 7.56 2.54 0.17
N VAL A 56 7.90 2.22 1.38
CA VAL A 56 8.56 3.17 2.25
C VAL A 56 10.04 3.04 2.04
N VAL A 57 10.66 4.06 1.49
CA VAL A 57 12.07 4.05 1.26
C VAL A 57 12.73 4.72 2.41
N THR A 58 13.42 3.98 3.20
CA THR A 58 14.12 4.57 4.29
C THR A 58 15.44 5.00 3.78
N GLU A 59 15.67 6.25 3.86
CA GLU A 59 16.74 6.75 3.29
C GLU A 59 17.84 6.55 4.12
N ILE A 60 18.51 5.89 4.21
CA ILE A 60 19.41 5.68 5.04
C ILE A 60 20.55 6.23 4.89
N VAL A 61 20.81 6.52 4.91
CA VAL A 61 21.69 7.02 4.71
C VAL A 61 22.73 6.76 4.97
N ILE A 62 23.14 6.65 4.71
CA ILE A 62 23.97 6.50 4.72
C ILE A 62 24.84 6.90 5.09
N GLU A 63 24.93 7.01 5.47
CA GLU A 63 25.63 7.32 5.81
C GLU A 63 26.72 7.18 5.76
N GLY A 64 26.90 7.26 5.57
CA GLY A 64 27.82 7.27 5.38
C GLY A 64 28.61 7.02 4.95
N GLU A 65 28.69 6.91 4.47
CA GLU A 65 29.37 6.84 4.05
C GLU A 65 30.15 7.10 3.76
N PRO A 66 30.67 7.34 3.73
CA PRO A 66 31.29 7.54 3.35
C PRO A 66 32.09 7.54 3.30
N VAL A 67 32.12 7.65 3.21
CA VAL A 67 32.91 7.71 3.01
C VAL A 67 33.54 7.54 2.77
#